data_b69a5df763ee80f36103c32d47f280ba
#
_entry.id   b69a5df763ee80f36103c32d47f280ba
#
_cell.length_a   1.000
_cell.length_b   1.000
_cell.length_c   1.000
_cell.angle_alpha   90.00
_cell.angle_beta   90.00
_cell.angle_gamma   90.00
#
_symmetry.space_group_name_H-M   'P 1'
#
loop_
_entity.id
_entity.type
_entity.pdbx_description
1 polymer ?
#
loop_
_entity_poly.entity_id
_entity_poly.type
_entity_poly.pdbx_seq_one_letter_code
_entity_poly.pdbx_strand_id
1 'polypeptide(L)'
;MAKTKQIYVCNNCGAEYSQWFGLCKECNEFGTISEEPIEVSSGGISRAGWQSGTRANNKTSGLAKPRVSLKFSEINNDVQERFPSGYGEFDRVLGGGVVPGSLVLIGGDPGIGKSTLLLQVANKLSHSLPRILYVSAEESGQQVKLRASRLDVADTKTAAKDKQNGKAIPKKENNLYVMPETDLEEILRELESLKPQVAVIDSIQTLHFAALTSSPGSVAQVRECTSALMQVGKRENITLLIVGHVTKEGAIAGPRVLEHLVDTVLYFEGDRYASHRLLRSVKNRFGATHEIGIFEMAEGGLVEVDNPSELFLGNRDEASPGTSIVVACEGTRPIVVEIQALVSPTSYTSPRRSTTGIDYNRLQQILAVLEKRVGVPLSKLDAYVASVGGLGVGEPAADLGVAIAIVASFRDRVVDPRTVLIGEVGLGGQVRLVSQMELRLKEAAKLGFKKAIVPKGQSLPDDLGLEIIPISKVIDAIIAAIPTERSGDFSLPEEDN
;
A
#
# COMPACT_ATOMS: atom_id res chain seq x y z
N MET A 1 -18.91 11.45 -46.57
CA MET A 1 -17.91 10.51 -46.00
C MET A 1 -17.12 11.28 -44.96
N ALA A 2 -17.33 10.98 -43.67
CA ALA A 2 -16.59 11.61 -42.59
C ALA A 2 -15.12 11.17 -42.67
N LYS A 3 -14.18 12.09 -42.65
CA LYS A 3 -12.75 11.77 -42.57
C LYS A 3 -12.45 11.30 -41.15
N THR A 4 -12.24 10.00 -40.99
CA THR A 4 -11.71 9.43 -39.76
C THR A 4 -10.27 9.92 -39.57
N LYS A 5 -9.99 10.65 -38.52
CA LYS A 5 -8.63 11.05 -38.16
C LYS A 5 -8.09 10.04 -37.18
N GLN A 6 -7.00 9.38 -37.54
CA GLN A 6 -6.33 8.40 -36.69
C GLN A 6 -5.37 9.14 -35.74
N ILE A 7 -5.38 8.79 -34.47
CA ILE A 7 -4.35 9.15 -33.51
C ILE A 7 -3.75 7.90 -32.89
N TYR A 8 -2.54 8.04 -32.42
CA TYR A 8 -1.78 6.96 -31.79
C TYR A 8 -1.52 7.34 -30.35
N VAL A 9 -1.97 6.51 -29.41
CA VAL A 9 -1.91 6.80 -27.98
C VAL A 9 -0.99 5.77 -27.30
N CYS A 10 -0.11 6.25 -26.44
CA CYS A 10 0.72 5.38 -25.62
C CYS A 10 -0.08 4.78 -24.45
N ASN A 11 -0.21 3.48 -24.39
CA ASN A 11 -0.94 2.77 -23.33
C ASN A 11 -0.27 2.86 -21.94
N ASN A 12 1.01 3.24 -21.89
CA ASN A 12 1.74 3.36 -20.64
C ASN A 12 1.63 4.76 -20.02
N CYS A 13 1.76 5.84 -20.82
CA CYS A 13 1.77 7.21 -20.30
C CYS A 13 0.68 8.12 -20.83
N GLY A 14 -0.13 7.65 -21.81
CA GLY A 14 -1.21 8.42 -22.40
C GLY A 14 -0.76 9.51 -23.40
N ALA A 15 0.51 9.53 -23.81
CA ALA A 15 1.01 10.49 -24.80
C ALA A 15 0.35 10.25 -26.17
N GLU A 16 -0.13 11.33 -26.80
CA GLU A 16 -0.82 11.29 -28.11
C GLU A 16 0.14 11.65 -29.23
N TYR A 17 0.09 10.91 -30.33
CA TYR A 17 0.91 11.12 -31.51
C TYR A 17 0.04 11.17 -32.78
N SER A 18 0.44 12.00 -33.76
CA SER A 18 -0.23 12.07 -35.06
C SER A 18 0.19 10.94 -36.00
N GLN A 19 1.19 10.15 -35.66
CA GLN A 19 1.68 8.99 -36.41
C GLN A 19 2.22 7.93 -35.45
N TRP A 20 2.26 6.68 -35.90
CA TRP A 20 2.76 5.58 -35.10
C TRP A 20 4.28 5.64 -34.89
N PHE A 21 4.73 5.34 -33.67
CA PHE A 21 6.12 5.19 -33.30
C PHE A 21 6.30 3.86 -32.57
N GLY A 22 7.39 3.14 -32.80
CA GLY A 22 7.72 1.91 -32.07
C GLY A 22 8.14 2.15 -30.63
N LEU A 23 8.56 3.38 -30.30
CA LEU A 23 9.00 3.85 -28.99
C LEU A 23 8.21 5.09 -28.61
N CYS A 24 7.65 5.12 -27.41
CA CYS A 24 7.04 6.31 -26.86
C CYS A 24 8.13 7.33 -26.45
N LYS A 25 8.05 8.56 -26.97
CA LYS A 25 9.08 9.60 -26.70
C LYS A 25 9.00 10.19 -25.29
N GLU A 26 7.84 10.03 -24.62
CA GLU A 26 7.62 10.57 -23.27
C GLU A 26 8.05 9.59 -22.18
N CYS A 27 7.71 8.29 -22.30
CA CYS A 27 8.05 7.31 -21.30
C CYS A 27 9.16 6.33 -21.70
N ASN A 28 9.70 6.44 -22.93
CA ASN A 28 10.76 5.60 -23.49
C ASN A 28 10.46 4.07 -23.48
N GLU A 29 9.19 3.69 -23.52
CA GLU A 29 8.75 2.29 -23.56
C GLU A 29 8.48 1.86 -25.01
N PHE A 30 8.90 0.63 -25.37
CA PHE A 30 8.67 0.05 -26.68
C PHE A 30 7.32 -0.67 -26.77
N GLY A 31 6.67 -0.60 -27.95
CA GLY A 31 5.46 -1.38 -28.24
C GLY A 31 4.20 -0.94 -27.49
N THR A 32 4.23 0.23 -26.85
CA THR A 32 3.12 0.75 -26.03
C THR A 32 2.16 1.68 -26.78
N ILE A 33 2.41 1.95 -28.07
CA ILE A 33 1.60 2.88 -28.86
C ILE A 33 0.57 2.07 -29.68
N SER A 34 -0.71 2.30 -29.38
CA SER A 34 -1.85 1.72 -30.12
C SER A 34 -2.57 2.77 -30.95
N GLU A 35 -3.20 2.32 -32.03
CA GLU A 35 -4.01 3.15 -32.90
C GLU A 35 -5.43 3.31 -32.32
N GLU A 36 -5.91 4.55 -32.15
CA GLU A 36 -7.28 4.84 -31.74
C GLU A 36 -7.99 5.67 -32.84
N PRO A 37 -9.14 5.19 -33.37
CA PRO A 37 -9.91 5.93 -34.35
C PRO A 37 -10.66 7.09 -33.68
N ILE A 38 -10.53 8.32 -34.20
CA ILE A 38 -11.38 9.44 -33.82
C ILE A 38 -12.44 9.64 -34.90
N GLU A 39 -13.69 9.39 -34.55
CA GLU A 39 -14.81 9.89 -35.36
C GLU A 39 -15.05 11.37 -34.98
N VAL A 40 -14.74 12.28 -35.91
CA VAL A 40 -15.06 13.68 -35.74
C VAL A 40 -16.56 13.82 -36.03
N SER A 41 -17.41 13.70 -35.03
CA SER A 41 -18.83 14.09 -35.16
C SER A 41 -18.91 15.60 -35.24
N SER A 42 -19.51 16.10 -36.32
CA SER A 42 -19.77 17.52 -36.58
C SER A 42 -20.90 18.08 -35.69
N GLY A 43 -20.83 17.89 -34.41
CA GLY A 43 -21.84 18.32 -33.45
C GLY A 43 -21.31 18.29 -31.99
N GLY A 44 -20.01 18.20 -31.82
CA GLY A 44 -19.41 18.09 -30.47
C GLY A 44 -19.45 19.40 -29.71
N ILE A 45 -19.94 19.36 -28.49
CA ILE A 45 -19.68 20.34 -27.45
C ILE A 45 -18.16 20.42 -27.30
N SER A 46 -17.58 21.55 -27.71
CA SER A 46 -16.13 21.75 -27.67
C SER A 46 -15.62 21.66 -26.22
N ARG A 47 -14.35 21.17 -26.01
CA ARG A 47 -13.60 21.22 -24.73
C ARG A 47 -13.75 22.57 -23.98
N ALA A 48 -14.12 23.64 -24.67
CA ALA A 48 -14.43 24.95 -24.10
C ALA A 48 -15.75 24.99 -23.32
N GLY A 49 -16.66 24.02 -23.48
CA GLY A 49 -17.97 24.01 -22.80
C GLY A 49 -17.89 23.76 -21.30
N TRP A 50 -16.87 23.07 -20.84
CA TRP A 50 -16.65 22.83 -19.41
C TRP A 50 -15.94 23.99 -18.69
N GLN A 51 -15.30 24.88 -19.44
CA GLN A 51 -14.63 26.06 -18.88
C GLN A 51 -15.55 27.28 -18.82
N SER A 52 -16.62 27.30 -19.60
CA SER A 52 -17.62 28.38 -19.59
C SER A 52 -18.95 27.76 -19.17
N GLY A 53 -19.38 28.02 -17.94
CA GLY A 53 -20.73 27.69 -17.49
C GLY A 53 -21.75 28.14 -18.54
N THR A 54 -22.46 27.18 -19.12
CA THR A 54 -23.50 27.38 -20.11
C THR A 54 -24.50 28.43 -19.59
N ARG A 55 -24.54 29.58 -20.25
CA ARG A 55 -25.64 30.52 -20.13
C ARG A 55 -26.90 29.86 -20.69
N ALA A 56 -27.58 29.07 -19.87
CA ALA A 56 -29.02 28.89 -20.05
C ALA A 56 -29.71 30.00 -19.24
N ASN A 57 -30.52 30.79 -19.94
CA ASN A 57 -31.34 31.85 -19.36
C ASN A 57 -32.14 31.32 -18.15
N ASN A 58 -31.70 31.65 -16.96
CA ASN A 58 -32.58 31.84 -15.83
C ASN A 58 -32.00 32.91 -14.90
N LYS A 59 -32.70 34.00 -14.81
CA LYS A 59 -32.41 35.10 -13.88
C LYS A 59 -32.56 34.58 -12.46
N THR A 60 -31.51 34.80 -11.64
CA THR A 60 -31.36 34.59 -10.19
C THR A 60 -30.50 33.41 -9.81
N SER A 61 -29.16 33.62 -9.83
CA SER A 61 -28.26 33.05 -8.83
C SER A 61 -26.89 33.73 -8.97
N GLY A 62 -26.28 34.00 -7.84
CA GLY A 62 -25.08 34.81 -7.74
C GLY A 62 -23.95 34.34 -8.63
N LEU A 63 -23.40 35.26 -9.39
CA LEU A 63 -22.18 35.12 -10.16
C LEU A 63 -21.10 34.50 -9.26
N ALA A 64 -20.62 33.32 -9.67
CA ALA A 64 -19.43 32.74 -9.05
C ALA A 64 -18.32 33.80 -9.12
N LYS A 65 -17.88 34.27 -7.95
CA LYS A 65 -16.82 35.32 -7.88
C LYS A 65 -15.59 34.78 -8.61
N PRO A 66 -14.97 35.54 -9.51
CA PRO A 66 -13.72 35.13 -10.13
C PRO A 66 -12.71 34.85 -9.02
N ARG A 67 -11.97 33.73 -9.15
CA ARG A 67 -10.89 33.40 -8.21
C ARG A 67 -9.82 34.47 -8.33
N VAL A 68 -9.60 35.21 -7.25
CA VAL A 68 -8.57 36.25 -7.14
C VAL A 68 -7.33 35.61 -6.53
N SER A 69 -6.14 35.98 -7.02
CA SER A 69 -4.88 35.59 -6.37
C SER A 69 -4.83 36.19 -4.94
N LEU A 70 -4.53 35.34 -3.97
CA LEU A 70 -4.38 35.73 -2.57
C LEU A 70 -2.88 35.80 -2.22
N LYS A 71 -2.51 36.71 -1.36
CA LYS A 71 -1.18 36.67 -0.72
C LYS A 71 -1.11 35.45 0.18
N PHE A 72 0.08 34.84 0.31
CA PHE A 72 0.26 33.68 1.18
C PHE A 72 -0.21 33.91 2.61
N SER A 73 -0.02 35.14 3.14
CA SER A 73 -0.51 35.56 4.46
C SER A 73 -2.03 35.71 4.57
N GLU A 74 -2.74 35.78 3.44
CA GLU A 74 -4.22 35.90 3.39
C GLU A 74 -4.88 34.51 3.25
N ILE A 75 -4.08 33.46 3.01
CA ILE A 75 -4.53 32.07 3.04
C ILE A 75 -4.70 31.73 4.51
N ASN A 76 -5.96 31.60 4.94
CA ASN A 76 -6.26 31.16 6.31
C ASN A 76 -5.51 29.86 6.61
N ASN A 77 -4.71 29.90 7.67
CA ASN A 77 -4.09 28.72 8.28
C ASN A 77 -5.09 27.91 9.11
N ASP A 78 -6.39 27.98 8.77
CA ASP A 78 -7.33 27.00 9.30
C ASP A 78 -6.83 25.64 8.81
N VAL A 79 -6.03 25.00 9.67
CA VAL A 79 -5.61 23.62 9.50
C VAL A 79 -6.90 22.83 9.34
N GLN A 80 -7.29 22.57 8.09
CA GLN A 80 -8.48 21.74 7.86
C GLN A 80 -8.19 20.44 8.55
N GLU A 81 -8.89 20.18 9.65
CA GLU A 81 -8.76 18.96 10.41
C GLU A 81 -8.99 17.80 9.47
N ARG A 82 -8.06 16.85 9.47
CA ARG A 82 -8.19 15.62 8.69
C ARG A 82 -9.38 14.84 9.23
N PHE A 83 -10.10 14.19 8.36
CA PHE A 83 -11.17 13.28 8.77
C PHE A 83 -10.55 11.94 9.17
N PRO A 84 -10.71 11.46 10.42
CA PRO A 84 -10.32 10.11 10.77
C PRO A 84 -11.21 9.13 9.99
N SER A 85 -10.60 8.22 9.26
CA SER A 85 -11.33 7.22 8.44
C SER A 85 -12.06 6.17 9.28
N GLY A 86 -11.69 6.08 10.55
CA GLY A 86 -12.13 5.03 11.46
C GLY A 86 -11.27 3.75 11.39
N TYR A 87 -10.19 3.79 10.59
CA TYR A 87 -9.14 2.79 10.53
C TYR A 87 -7.78 3.45 10.76
N GLY A 88 -7.07 3.12 11.83
CA GLY A 88 -5.76 3.67 12.14
C GLY A 88 -4.71 3.29 11.11
N GLU A 89 -4.80 2.08 10.55
CA GLU A 89 -3.93 1.60 9.50
C GLU A 89 -4.14 2.34 8.16
N PHE A 90 -5.39 2.72 7.85
CA PHE A 90 -5.69 3.56 6.68
C PHE A 90 -5.25 5.01 6.91
N ASP A 91 -5.49 5.54 8.10
CA ASP A 91 -5.06 6.89 8.47
C ASP A 91 -3.54 7.03 8.46
N ARG A 92 -2.82 5.99 8.90
CA ARG A 92 -1.34 5.93 8.86
C ARG A 92 -0.81 6.16 7.45
N VAL A 93 -1.28 5.41 6.46
CA VAL A 93 -0.79 5.53 5.07
C VAL A 93 -1.20 6.84 4.41
N LEU A 94 -2.25 7.49 4.89
CA LEU A 94 -2.65 8.84 4.48
C LEU A 94 -1.85 9.94 5.19
N GLY A 95 -1.05 9.60 6.21
CA GLY A 95 -0.28 10.54 7.00
C GLY A 95 -1.08 11.22 8.11
N GLY A 96 -2.06 10.50 8.69
CA GLY A 96 -2.86 10.92 9.84
C GLY A 96 -4.33 11.24 9.53
N GLY A 97 -4.88 10.67 8.45
CA GLY A 97 -6.29 10.78 8.08
C GLY A 97 -6.55 11.42 6.72
N VAL A 98 -7.81 11.44 6.33
CA VAL A 98 -8.28 11.92 5.03
C VAL A 98 -8.23 13.44 4.98
N VAL A 99 -7.49 14.00 4.01
CA VAL A 99 -7.38 15.45 3.82
C VAL A 99 -8.58 15.98 3.02
N PRO A 100 -9.32 17.00 3.51
CA PRO A 100 -10.43 17.60 2.78
C PRO A 100 -10.03 18.08 1.38
N GLY A 101 -10.88 17.82 0.37
CA GLY A 101 -10.65 18.23 -1.01
C GLY A 101 -9.49 17.51 -1.72
N SER A 102 -8.92 16.45 -1.13
CA SER A 102 -7.86 15.64 -1.74
C SER A 102 -8.40 14.56 -2.67
N LEU A 103 -7.55 14.14 -3.60
CA LEU A 103 -7.80 12.99 -4.48
C LEU A 103 -6.86 11.85 -4.08
N VAL A 104 -7.43 10.73 -3.66
CA VAL A 104 -6.71 9.51 -3.27
C VAL A 104 -7.04 8.40 -4.26
N LEU A 105 -6.03 7.87 -4.93
CA LEU A 105 -6.16 6.70 -5.81
C LEU A 105 -5.73 5.45 -5.04
N ILE A 106 -6.56 4.41 -5.08
CA ILE A 106 -6.26 3.11 -4.48
C ILE A 106 -6.18 2.08 -5.61
N GLY A 107 -4.95 1.69 -5.93
CA GLY A 107 -4.62 0.67 -6.91
C GLY A 107 -4.45 -0.71 -6.28
N GLY A 108 -4.44 -1.75 -7.11
CA GLY A 108 -4.17 -3.13 -6.69
C GLY A 108 -4.88 -4.15 -7.57
N ASP A 109 -4.51 -5.41 -7.43
CA ASP A 109 -5.05 -6.52 -8.21
C ASP A 109 -6.58 -6.65 -8.05
N PRO A 110 -7.31 -7.13 -9.07
CA PRO A 110 -8.73 -7.47 -8.93
C PRO A 110 -8.95 -8.49 -7.81
N GLY A 111 -10.01 -8.28 -7.00
CA GLY A 111 -10.37 -9.18 -5.90
C GLY A 111 -9.51 -9.05 -4.64
N ILE A 112 -8.53 -8.13 -4.57
CA ILE A 112 -7.66 -7.95 -3.39
C ILE A 112 -8.40 -7.37 -2.16
N GLY A 113 -9.54 -6.69 -2.35
CA GLY A 113 -10.35 -6.12 -1.28
C GLY A 113 -10.52 -4.60 -1.30
N LYS A 114 -10.11 -3.90 -2.39
CA LYS A 114 -10.21 -2.43 -2.52
C LYS A 114 -11.62 -1.89 -2.24
N SER A 115 -12.60 -2.43 -2.96
CA SER A 115 -14.02 -2.05 -2.84
C SER A 115 -14.58 -2.37 -1.45
N THR A 116 -14.11 -3.46 -0.83
CA THR A 116 -14.49 -3.84 0.54
C THR A 116 -13.98 -2.81 1.53
N LEU A 117 -12.69 -2.47 1.46
CA LEU A 117 -12.07 -1.46 2.33
C LEU A 117 -12.79 -0.12 2.21
N LEU A 118 -13.00 0.37 0.98
CA LEU A 118 -13.60 1.69 0.77
C LEU A 118 -15.09 1.74 1.16
N LEU A 119 -15.83 0.66 1.01
CA LEU A 119 -17.21 0.59 1.51
C LEU A 119 -17.25 0.64 3.05
N GLN A 120 -16.35 -0.07 3.72
CA GLN A 120 -16.22 -0.02 5.18
C GLN A 120 -15.75 1.37 5.66
N VAL A 121 -14.78 1.99 4.99
CA VAL A 121 -14.33 3.37 5.28
C VAL A 121 -15.48 4.36 5.08
N ALA A 122 -16.20 4.30 3.96
CA ALA A 122 -17.34 5.16 3.68
C ALA A 122 -18.43 5.04 4.76
N ASN A 123 -18.70 3.82 5.22
CA ASN A 123 -19.63 3.60 6.33
C ASN A 123 -19.14 4.23 7.64
N LYS A 124 -17.89 4.01 8.01
CA LYS A 124 -17.33 4.62 9.24
C LYS A 124 -17.37 6.15 9.18
N LEU A 125 -16.98 6.74 8.03
CA LEU A 125 -17.06 8.17 7.81
C LEU A 125 -18.50 8.72 7.90
N SER A 126 -19.51 7.96 7.45
CA SER A 126 -20.91 8.38 7.51
C SER A 126 -21.47 8.56 8.92
N HIS A 127 -20.78 8.02 9.94
CA HIS A 127 -21.14 8.23 11.34
C HIS A 127 -20.66 9.59 11.89
N SER A 128 -19.62 10.18 11.27
CA SER A 128 -19.03 11.44 11.70
C SER A 128 -19.31 12.59 10.75
N LEU A 129 -19.48 12.30 9.47
CA LEU A 129 -19.69 13.30 8.41
C LEU A 129 -21.14 13.26 7.90
N PRO A 130 -21.71 14.41 7.54
CA PRO A 130 -23.13 14.53 7.20
C PRO A 130 -23.53 13.95 5.83
N ARG A 131 -22.58 13.81 4.89
CA ARG A 131 -22.86 13.32 3.53
C ARG A 131 -21.66 12.60 2.94
N ILE A 132 -21.81 11.29 2.73
CA ILE A 132 -20.84 10.44 2.05
C ILE A 132 -21.53 9.84 0.84
N LEU A 133 -20.90 9.94 -0.34
CA LEU A 133 -21.41 9.35 -1.58
C LEU A 133 -20.55 8.15 -1.98
N TYR A 134 -21.17 7.02 -2.27
CA TYR A 134 -20.53 5.85 -2.86
C TYR A 134 -21.09 5.65 -4.27
N VAL A 135 -20.28 5.98 -5.27
CA VAL A 135 -20.58 5.72 -6.69
C VAL A 135 -20.10 4.32 -7.01
N SER A 136 -21.04 3.46 -7.36
CA SER A 136 -20.78 2.07 -7.76
C SER A 136 -20.96 1.95 -9.26
N ALA A 137 -19.86 1.95 -10.00
CA ALA A 137 -19.87 1.85 -11.44
C ALA A 137 -19.71 0.40 -11.95
N GLU A 138 -19.45 -0.57 -11.06
CA GLU A 138 -19.32 -1.98 -11.40
C GLU A 138 -20.49 -2.83 -10.92
N GLU A 139 -21.09 -2.46 -9.79
CA GLU A 139 -22.14 -3.24 -9.15
C GLU A 139 -23.46 -2.48 -9.10
N SER A 140 -24.56 -3.19 -9.24
CA SER A 140 -25.89 -2.63 -9.01
C SER A 140 -26.10 -2.26 -7.53
N GLY A 141 -27.02 -1.35 -7.24
CA GLY A 141 -27.34 -0.96 -5.86
C GLY A 141 -27.76 -2.14 -4.98
N GLN A 142 -28.38 -3.18 -5.55
CA GLN A 142 -28.75 -4.41 -4.81
C GLN A 142 -27.51 -5.22 -4.44
N GLN A 143 -26.53 -5.34 -5.34
CA GLN A 143 -25.25 -6.04 -5.08
C GLN A 143 -24.44 -5.31 -4.02
N VAL A 144 -24.35 -3.97 -4.10
CA VAL A 144 -23.71 -3.15 -3.06
C VAL A 144 -24.39 -3.37 -1.71
N LYS A 145 -25.72 -3.37 -1.67
CA LYS A 145 -26.49 -3.62 -0.43
C LYS A 145 -26.23 -5.02 0.13
N LEU A 146 -26.17 -6.04 -0.73
CA LEU A 146 -25.85 -7.42 -0.31
C LEU A 146 -24.43 -7.51 0.25
N ARG A 147 -23.47 -6.85 -0.37
CA ARG A 147 -22.09 -6.75 0.14
C ARG A 147 -22.04 -6.00 1.46
N ALA A 148 -22.71 -4.86 1.55
CA ALA A 148 -22.82 -4.06 2.76
C ALA A 148 -23.39 -4.84 3.96
N SER A 149 -24.40 -5.69 3.73
CA SER A 149 -24.98 -6.51 4.80
C SER A 149 -24.03 -7.57 5.35
N ARG A 150 -23.12 -8.11 4.53
CA ARG A 150 -22.07 -9.05 4.99
C ARG A 150 -20.96 -8.35 5.79
N LEU A 151 -20.72 -7.07 5.50
CA LEU A 151 -19.67 -6.28 6.11
C LEU A 151 -20.12 -5.54 7.37
N ASP A 152 -21.33 -5.82 7.91
CA ASP A 152 -21.96 -5.06 8.98
C ASP A 152 -22.03 -3.53 8.70
N VAL A 153 -21.98 -3.15 7.41
CA VAL A 153 -22.00 -1.76 6.93
C VAL A 153 -23.43 -1.18 6.91
N ALA A 154 -24.44 -2.02 6.82
CA ALA A 154 -25.80 -1.56 6.86
C ALA A 154 -26.33 -1.73 8.29
N ASP A 155 -27.00 -0.71 8.84
CA ASP A 155 -27.80 -0.76 10.05
C ASP A 155 -28.99 -1.75 9.88
N THR A 156 -28.69 -3.04 9.69
CA THR A 156 -29.69 -4.10 9.56
C THR A 156 -29.96 -4.80 10.89
N LYS A 157 -29.17 -4.55 11.92
CA LYS A 157 -29.48 -5.06 13.25
C LYS A 157 -30.43 -4.09 13.92
N THR A 158 -31.71 -4.49 13.88
CA THR A 158 -32.79 -4.10 14.77
C THR A 158 -32.28 -3.54 16.09
N ALA A 159 -32.80 -2.35 16.46
CA ALA A 159 -32.64 -1.74 17.76
C ALA A 159 -32.51 -2.81 18.85
N ALA A 160 -31.33 -2.97 19.42
CA ALA A 160 -31.20 -3.69 20.68
C ALA A 160 -32.14 -2.97 21.67
N LYS A 161 -33.25 -3.60 22.02
CA LYS A 161 -34.12 -3.14 23.08
C LYS A 161 -33.29 -3.23 24.34
N ASP A 162 -32.81 -2.07 24.80
CA ASP A 162 -32.28 -1.94 26.14
C ASP A 162 -33.37 -2.30 27.11
N LYS A 163 -33.30 -3.51 27.68
CA LYS A 163 -34.34 -4.10 28.53
C LYS A 163 -34.57 -3.36 29.86
N GLN A 164 -33.79 -2.29 30.12
CA GLN A 164 -33.83 -1.58 31.40
C GLN A 164 -34.56 -0.24 31.41
N ASN A 165 -34.81 0.45 30.28
CA ASN A 165 -35.39 1.80 30.37
C ASN A 165 -36.39 2.21 29.30
N GLY A 166 -36.86 1.36 28.42
CA GLY A 166 -38.00 1.62 27.53
C GLY A 166 -37.95 2.85 26.62
N LYS A 167 -36.81 3.59 26.57
CA LYS A 167 -36.59 4.73 25.68
C LYS A 167 -35.92 4.27 24.40
N ALA A 168 -36.63 4.44 23.28
CA ALA A 168 -36.00 4.28 21.95
C ALA A 168 -34.87 5.29 21.80
N ILE A 169 -33.65 4.79 21.64
CA ILE A 169 -32.50 5.61 21.21
C ILE A 169 -32.81 6.10 19.79
N PRO A 170 -32.77 7.43 19.50
CA PRO A 170 -33.02 7.92 18.16
C PRO A 170 -32.06 7.24 17.19
N LYS A 171 -32.59 6.60 16.12
CA LYS A 171 -31.80 6.05 15.03
C LYS A 171 -30.94 7.17 14.49
N LYS A 172 -29.61 7.03 14.61
CA LYS A 172 -28.68 7.90 13.92
C LYS A 172 -28.89 7.62 12.42
N GLU A 173 -29.34 8.60 11.66
CA GLU A 173 -29.54 8.46 10.22
C GLU A 173 -28.18 8.08 9.60
N ASN A 174 -28.20 7.07 8.74
CA ASN A 174 -27.00 6.69 7.98
C ASN A 174 -26.82 7.69 6.84
N ASN A 175 -25.75 8.46 6.87
CA ASN A 175 -25.45 9.53 5.92
C ASN A 175 -24.65 9.00 4.70
N LEU A 176 -24.70 7.70 4.42
CA LEU A 176 -24.12 7.05 3.26
C LEU A 176 -25.13 6.94 2.12
N TYR A 177 -24.86 7.66 1.04
CA TYR A 177 -25.63 7.64 -0.20
C TYR A 177 -24.95 6.70 -1.20
N VAL A 178 -25.71 5.89 -1.93
CA VAL A 178 -25.19 4.96 -2.93
C VAL A 178 -25.79 5.32 -4.29
N MET A 179 -24.95 5.54 -5.28
CA MET A 179 -25.32 5.85 -6.67
C MET A 179 -24.74 4.78 -7.61
N PRO A 180 -25.57 3.85 -8.14
CA PRO A 180 -25.15 2.89 -9.16
C PRO A 180 -25.20 3.56 -10.54
N GLU A 181 -24.09 4.17 -10.99
CA GLU A 181 -24.04 4.91 -12.22
C GLU A 181 -22.64 4.83 -12.87
N THR A 182 -22.60 4.80 -14.20
CA THR A 182 -21.37 4.77 -15.02
C THR A 182 -21.18 6.04 -15.83
N ASP A 183 -22.25 6.80 -16.09
CA ASP A 183 -22.18 8.05 -16.83
C ASP A 183 -21.52 9.14 -15.99
N LEU A 184 -20.38 9.64 -16.49
CA LEU A 184 -19.61 10.67 -15.79
C LEU A 184 -20.42 11.96 -15.58
N GLU A 185 -21.23 12.37 -16.55
CA GLU A 185 -21.98 13.64 -16.46
C GLU A 185 -23.03 13.59 -15.36
N GLU A 186 -23.72 12.45 -15.21
CA GLU A 186 -24.70 12.25 -14.11
C GLU A 186 -23.99 12.23 -12.75
N ILE A 187 -22.83 11.58 -12.67
CA ILE A 187 -22.01 11.55 -11.43
C ILE A 187 -21.56 12.98 -11.06
N LEU A 188 -21.10 13.77 -12.03
CA LEU A 188 -20.69 15.15 -11.77
C LEU A 188 -21.85 16.04 -11.31
N ARG A 189 -23.05 15.86 -11.90
CA ARG A 189 -24.27 16.58 -11.47
C ARG A 189 -24.62 16.23 -10.01
N GLU A 190 -24.54 14.96 -9.64
CA GLU A 190 -24.83 14.54 -8.27
C GLU A 190 -23.78 15.07 -7.28
N LEU A 191 -22.49 15.07 -7.62
CA LEU A 191 -21.44 15.68 -6.80
C LEU A 191 -21.69 17.17 -6.55
N GLU A 192 -22.13 17.93 -7.58
CA GLU A 192 -22.46 19.33 -7.47
C GLU A 192 -23.75 19.60 -6.66
N SER A 193 -24.74 18.70 -6.78
CA SER A 193 -26.04 18.81 -6.08
C SER A 193 -25.95 18.41 -4.61
N LEU A 194 -25.43 17.20 -4.36
CA LEU A 194 -25.34 16.62 -3.00
C LEU A 194 -24.23 17.30 -2.17
N LYS A 195 -23.12 17.70 -2.81
CA LYS A 195 -21.90 18.27 -2.17
C LYS A 195 -21.44 17.40 -0.99
N PRO A 196 -21.10 16.13 -1.22
CA PRO A 196 -20.63 15.27 -0.17
C PRO A 196 -19.26 15.73 0.34
N GLN A 197 -18.92 15.48 1.61
CA GLN A 197 -17.58 15.72 2.12
C GLN A 197 -16.57 14.74 1.53
N VAL A 198 -17.00 13.48 1.36
CA VAL A 198 -16.19 12.42 0.74
C VAL A 198 -17.06 11.68 -0.26
N ALA A 199 -16.50 11.41 -1.45
CA ALA A 199 -17.11 10.54 -2.44
C ALA A 199 -16.14 9.42 -2.82
N VAL A 200 -16.64 8.19 -2.87
CA VAL A 200 -15.94 7.00 -3.37
C VAL A 200 -16.36 6.76 -4.82
N ILE A 201 -15.41 6.51 -5.70
CA ILE A 201 -15.63 6.13 -7.11
C ILE A 201 -15.11 4.70 -7.32
N ASP A 202 -16.01 3.74 -7.49
CA ASP A 202 -15.66 2.31 -7.59
C ASP A 202 -16.27 1.69 -8.87
N SER A 203 -15.50 1.62 -9.97
CA SER A 203 -14.12 2.00 -10.24
C SER A 203 -14.03 3.05 -11.35
N ILE A 204 -12.86 3.70 -11.47
CA ILE A 204 -12.61 4.71 -12.51
C ILE A 204 -12.62 4.11 -13.92
N GLN A 205 -12.28 2.82 -14.07
CA GLN A 205 -12.19 2.14 -15.35
C GLN A 205 -13.54 1.89 -16.01
N THR A 206 -14.61 1.84 -15.24
CA THR A 206 -15.96 1.58 -15.73
C THR A 206 -16.72 2.85 -16.08
N LEU A 207 -16.19 4.02 -15.70
CA LEU A 207 -16.81 5.29 -16.04
C LEU A 207 -16.76 5.55 -17.53
N HIS A 208 -17.85 6.12 -18.03
CA HIS A 208 -18.02 6.50 -19.42
C HIS A 208 -18.26 8.00 -19.54
N PHE A 209 -17.44 8.67 -20.33
CA PHE A 209 -17.64 10.05 -20.75
C PHE A 209 -18.09 10.07 -22.20
N ALA A 210 -19.37 10.36 -22.44
CA ALA A 210 -20.01 10.27 -23.76
C ALA A 210 -19.39 11.19 -24.82
N ALA A 211 -18.68 12.26 -24.41
CA ALA A 211 -17.98 13.14 -25.33
C ALA A 211 -16.73 12.51 -25.98
N LEU A 212 -16.27 11.34 -25.49
CA LEU A 212 -15.15 10.60 -26.05
C LEU A 212 -15.66 9.37 -26.79
N THR A 213 -15.06 9.09 -27.94
CA THR A 213 -15.38 7.92 -28.77
C THR A 213 -14.67 6.64 -28.33
N SER A 214 -13.68 6.77 -27.45
CA SER A 214 -12.93 5.63 -26.91
C SER A 214 -13.76 4.81 -25.91
N SER A 215 -13.50 3.52 -25.83
CA SER A 215 -14.23 2.61 -24.93
C SER A 215 -13.93 2.90 -23.44
N PRO A 216 -14.88 2.61 -22.53
CA PRO A 216 -14.62 2.62 -21.09
C PRO A 216 -13.38 1.78 -20.75
N GLY A 217 -12.58 2.23 -19.78
CA GLY A 217 -11.33 1.59 -19.40
C GLY A 217 -10.11 1.94 -20.26
N SER A 218 -10.29 2.59 -21.41
CA SER A 218 -9.16 3.11 -22.20
C SER A 218 -8.43 4.22 -21.45
N VAL A 219 -7.14 4.44 -21.78
CA VAL A 219 -6.32 5.50 -21.20
C VAL A 219 -6.97 6.87 -21.32
N ALA A 220 -7.55 7.16 -22.48
CA ALA A 220 -8.22 8.43 -22.75
C ALA A 220 -9.44 8.64 -21.84
N GLN A 221 -10.33 7.65 -21.74
CA GLN A 221 -11.49 7.71 -20.84
C GLN A 221 -11.09 7.89 -19.38
N VAL A 222 -10.19 7.03 -18.88
CA VAL A 222 -9.76 7.05 -17.48
C VAL A 222 -9.11 8.39 -17.12
N ARG A 223 -8.28 8.94 -18.00
CA ARG A 223 -7.61 10.23 -17.81
C ARG A 223 -8.61 11.40 -17.78
N GLU A 224 -9.50 11.49 -18.78
CA GLU A 224 -10.47 12.58 -18.88
C GLU A 224 -11.52 12.50 -17.74
N CYS A 225 -12.02 11.30 -17.41
CA CYS A 225 -12.91 11.12 -16.27
C CYS A 225 -12.24 11.57 -14.95
N THR A 226 -10.99 11.17 -14.72
CA THR A 226 -10.26 11.59 -13.52
C THR A 226 -10.02 13.10 -13.49
N SER A 227 -9.71 13.71 -14.65
CA SER A 227 -9.49 15.15 -14.76
C SER A 227 -10.78 15.95 -14.45
N ALA A 228 -11.93 15.49 -14.94
CA ALA A 228 -13.23 16.12 -14.66
C ALA A 228 -13.61 15.98 -13.18
N LEU A 229 -13.46 14.79 -12.60
CA LEU A 229 -13.68 14.54 -11.17
C LEU A 229 -12.79 15.42 -10.31
N MET A 230 -11.49 15.55 -10.67
CA MET A 230 -10.54 16.42 -9.97
C MET A 230 -10.99 17.88 -10.00
N GLN A 231 -11.47 18.38 -11.13
CA GLN A 231 -11.93 19.79 -11.25
C GLN A 231 -13.12 20.05 -10.33
N VAL A 232 -14.13 19.15 -10.32
CA VAL A 232 -15.30 19.27 -9.44
C VAL A 232 -14.89 19.10 -7.99
N GLY A 233 -14.10 18.08 -7.64
CA GLY A 233 -13.62 17.83 -6.29
C GLY A 233 -12.90 19.05 -5.68
N LYS A 234 -11.99 19.66 -6.45
CA LYS A 234 -11.25 20.86 -6.00
C LYS A 234 -12.12 22.12 -5.96
N ARG A 235 -13.12 22.24 -6.85
CA ARG A 235 -14.02 23.39 -6.88
C ARG A 235 -14.98 23.38 -5.70
N GLU A 236 -15.59 22.22 -5.43
CA GLU A 236 -16.61 22.05 -4.39
C GLU A 236 -16.01 21.58 -3.05
N ASN A 237 -14.67 21.44 -2.95
CA ASN A 237 -13.96 20.93 -1.77
C ASN A 237 -14.41 19.51 -1.36
N ILE A 238 -14.63 18.63 -2.34
CA ILE A 238 -15.04 17.24 -2.15
C ILE A 238 -13.79 16.37 -2.17
N THR A 239 -13.61 15.53 -1.16
CA THR A 239 -12.56 14.51 -1.15
C THR A 239 -12.99 13.33 -1.99
N LEU A 240 -12.11 12.86 -2.89
CA LEU A 240 -12.38 11.74 -3.77
C LEU A 240 -11.48 10.56 -3.45
N LEU A 241 -12.09 9.41 -3.12
CA LEU A 241 -11.42 8.12 -2.96
C LEU A 241 -11.72 7.30 -4.21
N ILE A 242 -10.72 7.08 -5.06
CA ILE A 242 -10.89 6.50 -6.39
C ILE A 242 -10.29 5.10 -6.42
N VAL A 243 -11.09 4.09 -6.78
CA VAL A 243 -10.61 2.72 -7.03
C VAL A 243 -10.06 2.63 -8.45
N GLY A 244 -8.84 2.07 -8.56
CA GLY A 244 -8.21 1.75 -9.83
C GLY A 244 -7.71 0.30 -9.86
N HIS A 245 -7.90 -0.40 -10.98
CA HIS A 245 -7.34 -1.73 -11.19
C HIS A 245 -5.96 -1.62 -11.84
N VAL A 246 -4.99 -2.39 -11.35
CA VAL A 246 -3.68 -2.55 -11.98
C VAL A 246 -3.75 -3.76 -12.89
N THR A 247 -3.36 -3.61 -14.15
CA THR A 247 -3.14 -4.77 -15.00
C THR A 247 -1.64 -4.96 -15.21
N LYS A 248 -1.18 -6.19 -15.05
CA LYS A 248 0.22 -6.59 -15.30
C LYS A 248 0.63 -6.47 -16.77
N GLU A 249 -0.35 -6.35 -17.68
CA GLU A 249 -0.16 -6.48 -19.13
C GLU A 249 -0.38 -5.19 -19.94
N GLY A 250 -0.56 -4.03 -19.31
CA GLY A 250 -0.56 -2.73 -20.02
C GLY A 250 -1.75 -2.43 -20.96
N ALA A 251 -2.73 -3.34 -21.10
CA ALA A 251 -3.86 -3.18 -22.02
C ALA A 251 -4.99 -2.27 -21.47
N ILE A 252 -5.06 -2.09 -20.15
CA ILE A 252 -6.03 -1.22 -19.48
C ILE A 252 -5.25 -0.12 -18.75
N ALA A 253 -5.74 1.12 -18.80
CA ALA A 253 -5.11 2.26 -18.15
C ALA A 253 -4.89 1.98 -16.65
N GLY A 254 -3.64 1.69 -16.30
CA GLY A 254 -3.24 1.43 -14.92
C GLY A 254 -3.08 2.71 -14.10
N PRO A 255 -2.87 2.59 -12.80
CA PRO A 255 -2.67 3.74 -11.89
C PRO A 255 -1.57 4.71 -12.32
N ARG A 256 -0.54 4.27 -13.04
CA ARG A 256 0.56 5.14 -13.51
C ARG A 256 0.09 6.33 -14.34
N VAL A 257 -0.97 6.16 -15.14
CA VAL A 257 -1.55 7.26 -15.94
C VAL A 257 -2.16 8.34 -15.04
N LEU A 258 -2.68 7.95 -13.88
CA LEU A 258 -3.38 8.81 -12.94
C LEU A 258 -2.49 9.41 -11.85
N GLU A 259 -1.29 8.85 -11.64
CA GLU A 259 -0.38 9.28 -10.55
C GLU A 259 -0.08 10.78 -10.57
N HIS A 260 -0.05 11.39 -11.75
CA HIS A 260 0.20 12.83 -11.88
C HIS A 260 -1.03 13.69 -11.55
N LEU A 261 -2.23 13.15 -11.70
CA LEU A 261 -3.49 13.87 -11.49
C LEU A 261 -3.96 13.86 -10.04
N VAL A 262 -3.57 12.83 -9.26
CA VAL A 262 -4.03 12.64 -7.88
C VAL A 262 -3.00 13.13 -6.87
N ASP A 263 -3.45 13.39 -5.64
CA ASP A 263 -2.60 13.88 -4.55
C ASP A 263 -1.92 12.74 -3.80
N THR A 264 -2.61 11.61 -3.64
CA THR A 264 -2.12 10.42 -2.95
C THR A 264 -2.38 9.18 -3.80
N VAL A 265 -1.41 8.26 -3.84
CA VAL A 265 -1.53 6.94 -4.48
C VAL A 265 -1.21 5.88 -3.46
N LEU A 266 -2.15 5.00 -3.22
CA LEU A 266 -2.03 3.83 -2.37
C LEU A 266 -2.10 2.58 -3.22
N TYR A 267 -1.24 1.60 -2.94
CA TYR A 267 -1.30 0.26 -3.55
C TYR A 267 -1.74 -0.75 -2.51
N PHE A 268 -2.74 -1.54 -2.87
CA PHE A 268 -3.23 -2.65 -2.07
C PHE A 268 -2.63 -3.94 -2.60
N GLU A 269 -1.77 -4.55 -1.81
CA GLU A 269 -0.94 -5.70 -2.14
C GLU A 269 -1.34 -6.90 -1.25
N GLY A 270 -1.09 -8.11 -1.71
CA GLY A 270 -1.28 -9.33 -0.91
C GLY A 270 -1.18 -10.58 -1.74
N ASP A 271 -0.78 -11.66 -1.11
CA ASP A 271 -0.81 -12.98 -1.70
C ASP A 271 -2.25 -13.54 -1.62
N ARG A 272 -2.66 -14.30 -2.65
CA ARG A 272 -3.98 -14.95 -2.67
C ARG A 272 -4.15 -16.00 -1.58
N TYR A 273 -3.05 -16.55 -1.11
CA TYR A 273 -3.02 -17.59 -0.08
C TYR A 273 -2.80 -17.04 1.33
N ALA A 274 -2.39 -15.78 1.48
CA ALA A 274 -2.24 -15.13 2.77
C ALA A 274 -3.55 -14.43 3.17
N SER A 275 -3.89 -14.47 4.46
CA SER A 275 -5.05 -13.73 5.00
C SER A 275 -4.81 -12.23 5.07
N HIS A 276 -3.54 -11.82 5.21
CA HIS A 276 -3.17 -10.41 5.35
C HIS A 276 -3.09 -9.67 4.02
N ARG A 277 -3.31 -8.38 4.07
CA ARG A 277 -3.25 -7.42 2.96
C ARG A 277 -2.45 -6.21 3.41
N LEU A 278 -1.58 -5.73 2.52
CA LEU A 278 -0.74 -4.57 2.76
C LEU A 278 -1.26 -3.39 1.94
N LEU A 279 -1.48 -2.27 2.58
CA LEU A 279 -1.81 -1.01 1.92
C LEU A 279 -0.58 -0.12 1.98
N ARG A 280 0.05 0.13 0.84
CA ARG A 280 1.32 0.87 0.73
C ARG A 280 1.10 2.26 0.14
N SER A 281 1.67 3.28 0.76
CA SER A 281 1.70 4.64 0.23
C SER A 281 2.87 4.80 -0.75
N VAL A 282 2.56 5.00 -2.04
CA VAL A 282 3.56 5.19 -3.12
C VAL A 282 3.79 6.67 -3.41
N LYS A 283 2.73 7.45 -3.34
CA LYS A 283 2.75 8.91 -3.49
C LYS A 283 1.86 9.54 -2.42
N ASN A 284 2.36 10.54 -1.71
CA ASN A 284 1.57 11.28 -0.75
C ASN A 284 2.06 12.74 -0.67
N ARG A 285 1.22 13.70 -1.08
CA ARG A 285 1.53 15.13 -0.95
C ARG A 285 1.34 15.67 0.46
N PHE A 286 0.68 14.90 1.32
CA PHE A 286 0.24 15.34 2.65
C PHE A 286 0.93 14.57 3.78
N GLY A 287 1.80 13.62 3.47
CA GLY A 287 2.50 12.79 4.45
C GLY A 287 3.69 12.05 3.86
N ALA A 288 4.27 11.17 4.65
CA ALA A 288 5.38 10.34 4.21
C ALA A 288 4.94 9.34 3.12
N THR A 289 5.86 9.03 2.22
CA THR A 289 5.75 7.90 1.29
C THR A 289 6.35 6.65 1.92
N HIS A 290 6.03 5.47 1.37
CA HIS A 290 6.47 4.16 1.86
C HIS A 290 5.89 3.71 3.21
N GLU A 291 4.93 4.46 3.78
CA GLU A 291 4.16 3.97 4.92
C GLU A 291 3.29 2.77 4.50
N ILE A 292 3.13 1.81 5.41
CA ILE A 292 2.25 0.67 5.20
C ILE A 292 1.18 0.55 6.29
N GLY A 293 -0.02 0.18 5.84
CA GLY A 293 -1.12 -0.27 6.67
C GLY A 293 -1.34 -1.77 6.47
N ILE A 294 -1.65 -2.50 7.53
CA ILE A 294 -1.80 -3.94 7.48
C ILE A 294 -3.20 -4.34 7.92
N PHE A 295 -3.85 -5.09 7.05
CA PHE A 295 -5.21 -5.58 7.25
C PHE A 295 -5.25 -7.09 7.12
N GLU A 296 -6.21 -7.72 7.77
CA GLU A 296 -6.55 -9.12 7.60
C GLU A 296 -7.93 -9.25 6.97
N MET A 297 -8.09 -10.20 6.04
CA MET A 297 -9.39 -10.52 5.44
C MET A 297 -10.12 -11.51 6.33
N ALA A 298 -11.14 -11.03 7.03
CA ALA A 298 -12.04 -11.81 7.88
C ALA A 298 -13.41 -12.02 7.20
N GLU A 299 -14.28 -12.82 7.81
CA GLU A 299 -15.67 -13.03 7.32
C GLU A 299 -16.46 -11.71 7.24
N GLY A 300 -16.27 -10.81 8.20
CA GLY A 300 -16.90 -9.49 8.27
C GLY A 300 -16.20 -8.40 7.43
N GLY A 301 -15.23 -8.75 6.57
CA GLY A 301 -14.47 -7.81 5.74
C GLY A 301 -13.04 -7.63 6.19
N LEU A 302 -12.48 -6.45 5.95
CA LEU A 302 -11.10 -6.13 6.33
C LEU A 302 -11.05 -5.61 7.77
N VAL A 303 -10.14 -6.17 8.55
CA VAL A 303 -9.86 -5.81 9.94
C VAL A 303 -8.41 -5.36 10.05
N GLU A 304 -8.15 -4.37 10.90
CA GLU A 304 -6.79 -3.91 11.17
C GLU A 304 -6.00 -4.93 11.97
N VAL A 305 -4.72 -5.03 11.69
CA VAL A 305 -3.80 -5.88 12.44
C VAL A 305 -3.06 -5.03 13.48
N ASP A 306 -3.39 -5.21 14.74
CA ASP A 306 -2.81 -4.44 15.85
C ASP A 306 -1.32 -4.70 16.02
N ASN A 307 -0.89 -5.95 15.87
CA ASN A 307 0.50 -6.38 15.99
C ASN A 307 0.97 -7.11 14.72
N PRO A 308 1.40 -6.38 13.69
CA PRO A 308 1.84 -6.99 12.45
C PRO A 308 3.04 -7.92 12.58
N SER A 309 3.93 -7.65 13.55
CA SER A 309 5.11 -8.48 13.75
C SER A 309 4.75 -9.93 14.08
N GLU A 310 3.61 -10.20 14.71
CA GLU A 310 3.13 -11.57 14.98
C GLU A 310 2.82 -12.36 13.69
N LEU A 311 2.44 -11.69 12.62
CA LEU A 311 2.18 -12.34 11.32
C LEU A 311 3.46 -12.84 10.64
N PHE A 312 4.60 -12.22 10.93
CA PHE A 312 5.88 -12.45 10.28
C PHE A 312 6.91 -13.13 11.18
N LEU A 313 6.47 -13.60 12.34
CA LEU A 313 7.25 -14.44 13.27
C LEU A 313 6.67 -15.84 13.27
N GLY A 314 7.56 -16.83 13.17
CA GLY A 314 7.22 -18.23 13.40
C GLY A 314 7.03 -18.55 14.89
N ASN A 315 6.75 -19.82 15.18
CA ASN A 315 6.67 -20.30 16.54
C ASN A 315 8.06 -20.28 17.18
N ARG A 316 8.28 -19.39 18.16
CA ARG A 316 9.57 -19.22 18.84
C ARG A 316 10.00 -20.42 19.68
N ASP A 317 9.06 -21.28 20.05
CA ASP A 317 9.33 -22.46 20.85
C ASP A 317 9.93 -23.61 19.99
N GLU A 318 9.81 -23.49 18.66
CA GLU A 318 10.34 -24.45 17.69
C GLU A 318 11.55 -23.86 16.95
N ALA A 319 12.63 -23.60 17.68
CA ALA A 319 13.85 -23.07 17.08
C ALA A 319 14.49 -24.09 16.13
N SER A 320 14.72 -23.70 14.87
CA SER A 320 15.31 -24.53 13.82
C SER A 320 16.61 -23.93 13.28
N PRO A 321 17.58 -24.77 12.82
CA PRO A 321 18.77 -24.28 12.15
C PRO A 321 18.41 -23.45 10.91
N GLY A 322 19.17 -22.38 10.68
CA GLY A 322 18.93 -21.51 9.51
C GLY A 322 17.87 -20.43 9.71
N THR A 323 17.37 -20.26 10.92
CA THR A 323 16.41 -19.21 11.27
C THR A 323 17.11 -18.05 11.97
N SER A 324 16.72 -16.82 11.64
CA SER A 324 17.17 -15.60 12.31
C SER A 324 16.05 -14.56 12.35
N ILE A 325 16.14 -13.63 13.29
CA ILE A 325 15.12 -12.58 13.45
C ILE A 325 15.75 -11.22 13.14
N VAL A 326 15.09 -10.46 12.27
CA VAL A 326 15.47 -9.09 11.89
C VAL A 326 14.38 -8.10 12.28
N VAL A 327 14.74 -6.83 12.39
CA VAL A 327 13.75 -5.76 12.50
C VAL A 327 13.87 -4.87 11.27
N ALA A 328 12.92 -5.02 10.36
CA ALA A 328 12.79 -4.21 9.15
C ALA A 328 11.96 -2.95 9.42
N CYS A 329 12.20 -1.87 8.67
CA CYS A 329 11.35 -0.68 8.68
C CYS A 329 10.73 -0.47 7.31
N GLU A 330 9.41 -0.36 7.28
CA GLU A 330 8.65 0.09 6.13
C GLU A 330 8.13 1.50 6.43
N GLY A 331 8.73 2.51 5.78
CA GLY A 331 8.51 3.91 6.15
C GLY A 331 8.97 4.19 7.58
N THR A 332 8.05 4.56 8.45
CA THR A 332 8.31 4.76 9.88
C THR A 332 7.89 3.58 10.76
N ARG A 333 7.42 2.48 10.15
CA ARG A 333 6.92 1.31 10.86
C ARG A 333 7.98 0.24 11.01
N PRO A 334 8.47 -0.05 12.23
CA PRO A 334 9.29 -1.22 12.48
C PRO A 334 8.43 -2.48 12.48
N ILE A 335 8.92 -3.54 11.84
CA ILE A 335 8.30 -4.86 11.78
C ILE A 335 9.36 -5.89 12.07
N VAL A 336 9.10 -6.76 13.02
CA VAL A 336 9.98 -7.89 13.30
C VAL A 336 9.63 -9.02 12.34
N VAL A 337 10.63 -9.53 11.64
CA VAL A 337 10.46 -10.54 10.60
C VAL A 337 11.44 -11.68 10.82
N GLU A 338 10.94 -12.90 10.70
CA GLU A 338 11.77 -14.10 10.69
C GLU A 338 12.30 -14.35 9.28
N ILE A 339 13.61 -14.55 9.19
CA ILE A 339 14.33 -14.96 7.98
C ILE A 339 14.71 -16.42 8.11
N GLN A 340 14.36 -17.21 7.11
CA GLN A 340 14.71 -18.62 7.01
C GLN A 340 15.65 -18.85 5.84
N ALA A 341 16.73 -19.60 6.08
CA ALA A 341 17.68 -20.00 5.06
C ALA A 341 17.87 -21.52 5.07
N LEU A 342 17.93 -22.11 3.90
CA LEU A 342 18.31 -23.50 3.70
C LEU A 342 19.52 -23.56 2.77
N VAL A 343 20.60 -24.15 3.27
CA VAL A 343 21.84 -24.35 2.51
C VAL A 343 22.15 -25.84 2.45
N SER A 344 22.34 -26.37 1.23
CA SER A 344 22.61 -27.80 1.02
C SER A 344 23.60 -28.01 -0.12
N PRO A 345 24.31 -29.15 -0.16
CA PRO A 345 25.15 -29.50 -1.31
C PRO A 345 24.35 -29.52 -2.62
N THR A 346 24.88 -28.86 -3.66
CA THR A 346 24.20 -28.87 -4.97
C THR A 346 24.34 -30.22 -5.67
N SER A 347 23.26 -30.70 -6.28
CA SER A 347 23.27 -31.83 -7.20
C SER A 347 23.32 -31.39 -8.67
N TYR A 348 23.43 -30.09 -8.92
CA TYR A 348 23.44 -29.49 -10.25
C TYR A 348 24.82 -29.00 -10.65
N THR A 349 25.04 -28.80 -11.93
CA THR A 349 26.28 -28.25 -12.47
C THR A 349 26.54 -26.80 -12.01
N SER A 350 25.46 -26.07 -11.68
CA SER A 350 25.51 -24.71 -11.14
C SER A 350 24.61 -24.61 -9.90
N PRO A 351 25.10 -24.06 -8.78
CA PRO A 351 24.35 -23.92 -7.55
C PRO A 351 23.09 -23.07 -7.75
N ARG A 352 21.98 -23.50 -7.17
CA ARG A 352 20.72 -22.75 -7.18
C ARG A 352 20.69 -21.67 -6.12
N ARG A 353 20.14 -20.53 -6.51
CA ARG A 353 19.86 -19.40 -5.60
C ARG A 353 18.40 -19.04 -5.75
N SER A 354 17.66 -19.00 -4.65
CA SER A 354 16.25 -18.65 -4.65
C SER A 354 15.93 -17.75 -3.48
N THR A 355 15.08 -16.75 -3.72
CA THR A 355 14.63 -15.83 -2.69
C THR A 355 13.11 -15.70 -2.70
N THR A 356 12.52 -15.53 -1.52
CA THR A 356 11.13 -15.11 -1.33
C THR A 356 11.13 -13.96 -0.33
N GLY A 357 10.65 -12.78 -0.74
CA GLY A 357 10.64 -11.58 0.10
C GLY A 357 12.02 -10.94 0.33
N ILE A 358 13.10 -11.47 -0.23
CA ILE A 358 14.47 -10.90 -0.16
C ILE A 358 14.93 -10.55 -1.58
N ASP A 359 15.60 -9.41 -1.75
CA ASP A 359 16.16 -9.02 -3.07
C ASP A 359 17.24 -10.01 -3.50
N TYR A 360 17.11 -10.51 -4.75
CA TYR A 360 18.00 -11.51 -5.30
C TYR A 360 19.45 -11.01 -5.43
N ASN A 361 19.65 -9.77 -5.88
CA ASN A 361 20.99 -9.19 -6.05
C ASN A 361 21.65 -8.99 -4.68
N ARG A 362 20.86 -8.62 -3.67
CA ARG A 362 21.35 -8.48 -2.30
C ARG A 362 21.80 -9.82 -1.72
N LEU A 363 21.02 -10.88 -1.92
CA LEU A 363 21.44 -12.24 -1.55
C LEU A 363 22.78 -12.60 -2.19
N GLN A 364 22.98 -12.35 -3.48
CA GLN A 364 24.22 -12.65 -4.18
C GLN A 364 25.43 -11.93 -3.56
N GLN A 365 25.25 -10.68 -3.17
CA GLN A 365 26.30 -9.90 -2.49
C GLN A 365 26.64 -10.49 -1.12
N ILE A 366 25.64 -10.86 -0.33
CA ILE A 366 25.82 -11.46 1.00
C ILE A 366 26.56 -12.80 0.86
N LEU A 367 26.16 -13.66 -0.08
CA LEU A 367 26.84 -14.93 -0.37
C LEU A 367 28.31 -14.73 -0.72
N ALA A 368 28.62 -13.76 -1.58
CA ALA A 368 30.00 -13.45 -1.93
C ALA A 368 30.84 -12.94 -0.75
N VAL A 369 30.24 -12.15 0.15
CA VAL A 369 30.89 -11.70 1.38
C VAL A 369 31.16 -12.87 2.32
N LEU A 370 30.18 -13.74 2.55
CA LEU A 370 30.31 -14.91 3.40
C LEU A 370 31.40 -15.88 2.87
N GLU A 371 31.46 -16.09 1.56
CA GLU A 371 32.48 -16.92 0.94
C GLU A 371 33.87 -16.30 1.08
N LYS A 372 34.03 -15.03 0.68
CA LYS A 372 35.36 -14.40 0.60
C LYS A 372 35.90 -13.90 1.94
N ARG A 373 35.04 -13.44 2.88
CA ARG A 373 35.45 -12.79 4.14
C ARG A 373 35.29 -13.67 5.36
N VAL A 374 34.38 -14.64 5.29
CA VAL A 374 34.11 -15.57 6.39
C VAL A 374 34.67 -16.97 6.11
N GLY A 375 34.83 -17.33 4.82
CA GLY A 375 35.37 -18.63 4.42
C GLY A 375 34.32 -19.75 4.35
N VAL A 376 33.03 -19.41 4.22
CA VAL A 376 31.96 -20.40 4.00
C VAL A 376 31.94 -20.83 2.54
N PRO A 377 32.09 -22.12 2.18
CA PRO A 377 32.28 -22.57 0.79
C PRO A 377 30.95 -22.63 0.00
N LEU A 378 30.29 -21.46 -0.20
CA LEU A 378 28.94 -21.35 -0.77
C LEU A 378 28.92 -21.57 -2.31
N SER A 379 30.06 -21.53 -2.97
CA SER A 379 30.17 -21.76 -4.42
C SER A 379 29.73 -23.17 -4.87
N LYS A 380 29.68 -24.13 -3.95
CA LYS A 380 29.25 -25.52 -4.20
C LYS A 380 27.95 -25.90 -3.50
N LEU A 381 27.22 -24.93 -2.97
CA LEU A 381 26.02 -25.15 -2.18
C LEU A 381 24.85 -24.40 -2.78
N ASP A 382 23.69 -25.04 -2.82
CA ASP A 382 22.40 -24.38 -3.08
C ASP A 382 22.04 -23.50 -1.87
N ALA A 383 21.40 -22.36 -2.11
CA ALA A 383 20.94 -21.48 -1.05
C ALA A 383 19.53 -20.97 -1.36
N TYR A 384 18.62 -21.22 -0.44
CA TYR A 384 17.23 -20.75 -0.48
C TYR A 384 17.03 -19.86 0.73
N VAL A 385 16.49 -18.65 0.52
CA VAL A 385 16.26 -17.69 1.61
C VAL A 385 14.85 -17.12 1.48
N ALA A 386 14.11 -17.12 2.57
CA ALA A 386 12.75 -16.62 2.62
C ALA A 386 12.50 -15.76 3.86
N SER A 387 11.65 -14.74 3.73
CA SER A 387 11.00 -14.08 4.84
C SER A 387 9.69 -14.80 5.16
N VAL A 388 9.39 -15.03 6.42
CA VAL A 388 8.13 -15.64 6.86
C VAL A 388 6.96 -14.70 6.48
N GLY A 389 5.86 -15.28 6.02
CA GLY A 389 4.69 -14.53 5.53
C GLY A 389 4.91 -13.82 4.21
N GLY A 390 6.06 -13.99 3.52
CA GLY A 390 6.32 -13.43 2.20
C GLY A 390 6.49 -11.89 2.18
N LEU A 391 6.68 -11.25 3.35
CA LEU A 391 6.92 -9.81 3.41
C LEU A 391 8.20 -9.47 2.63
N GLY A 392 8.10 -8.49 1.73
CA GLY A 392 9.26 -7.98 1.01
C GLY A 392 10.19 -7.21 1.95
N VAL A 393 11.31 -7.80 2.34
CA VAL A 393 12.34 -7.16 3.17
C VAL A 393 13.45 -6.65 2.24
N GLY A 394 13.24 -5.45 1.68
CA GLY A 394 14.15 -4.85 0.70
C GLY A 394 15.22 -3.95 1.30
N GLU A 395 15.21 -3.70 2.61
CA GLU A 395 16.13 -2.76 3.22
C GLU A 395 17.45 -3.41 3.69
N PRO A 396 18.58 -2.68 3.58
CA PRO A 396 19.90 -3.20 3.96
C PRO A 396 20.04 -3.56 5.44
N ALA A 397 19.20 -3.03 6.33
CA ALA A 397 19.27 -3.33 7.77
C ALA A 397 19.02 -4.82 8.10
N ALA A 398 18.38 -5.56 7.20
CA ALA A 398 18.11 -6.99 7.34
C ALA A 398 19.28 -7.90 6.91
N ASP A 399 20.29 -7.36 6.22
CA ASP A 399 21.39 -8.16 5.67
C ASP A 399 22.11 -9.03 6.71
N LEU A 400 22.31 -8.46 7.90
CA LEU A 400 22.99 -9.18 8.97
C LEU A 400 22.22 -10.45 9.35
N GLY A 401 20.88 -10.36 9.45
CA GLY A 401 20.04 -11.52 9.70
C GLY A 401 20.11 -12.54 8.57
N VAL A 402 20.02 -12.10 7.31
CA VAL A 402 20.17 -12.98 6.14
C VAL A 402 21.53 -13.71 6.19
N ALA A 403 22.61 -13.00 6.47
CA ALA A 403 23.94 -13.58 6.58
C ALA A 403 24.04 -14.64 7.71
N ILE A 404 23.47 -14.32 8.87
CA ILE A 404 23.47 -15.22 10.02
C ILE A 404 22.60 -16.45 9.77
N ALA A 405 21.41 -16.30 9.16
CA ALA A 405 20.55 -17.43 8.80
C ALA A 405 21.27 -18.41 7.85
N ILE A 406 21.95 -17.89 6.81
CA ILE A 406 22.73 -18.70 5.87
C ILE A 406 23.83 -19.48 6.60
N VAL A 407 24.62 -18.84 7.47
CA VAL A 407 25.71 -19.48 8.21
C VAL A 407 25.16 -20.49 9.24
N ALA A 408 24.06 -20.15 9.89
CA ALA A 408 23.37 -21.04 10.84
C ALA A 408 22.87 -22.31 10.16
N SER A 409 22.25 -22.18 8.97
CA SER A 409 21.85 -23.32 8.15
C SER A 409 23.07 -24.16 7.71
N PHE A 410 24.14 -23.51 7.21
CA PHE A 410 25.35 -24.21 6.78
C PHE A 410 26.01 -25.02 7.91
N ARG A 411 25.99 -24.47 9.14
CA ARG A 411 26.60 -25.11 10.32
C ARG A 411 25.66 -26.03 11.07
N ASP A 412 24.40 -26.15 10.63
CA ASP A 412 23.33 -26.85 11.33
C ASP A 412 23.22 -26.42 12.82
N ARG A 413 23.08 -25.09 13.01
CA ARG A 413 23.01 -24.44 14.31
C ARG A 413 21.79 -23.53 14.45
N VAL A 414 21.32 -23.47 15.67
CA VAL A 414 20.20 -22.60 16.05
C VAL A 414 20.74 -21.28 16.59
N VAL A 415 20.15 -20.17 16.13
CA VAL A 415 20.34 -18.83 16.71
C VAL A 415 19.34 -18.66 17.86
N ASP A 416 19.75 -18.05 18.99
CA ASP A 416 18.81 -17.78 20.09
C ASP A 416 17.58 -17.00 19.56
N PRO A 417 16.36 -17.57 19.64
CA PRO A 417 15.14 -16.98 19.11
C PRO A 417 14.72 -15.67 19.80
N ARG A 418 15.40 -15.32 20.92
CA ARG A 418 15.19 -14.04 21.63
C ARG A 418 16.20 -12.97 21.22
N THR A 419 16.97 -13.21 20.16
CA THR A 419 17.99 -12.30 19.64
C THR A 419 17.53 -11.71 18.32
N VAL A 420 17.56 -10.38 18.18
CA VAL A 420 17.36 -9.67 16.92
C VAL A 420 18.67 -9.24 16.30
N LEU A 421 18.74 -9.26 14.98
CA LEU A 421 19.92 -8.95 14.18
C LEU A 421 19.62 -7.73 13.30
N ILE A 422 20.38 -6.66 13.46
CA ILE A 422 20.13 -5.41 12.72
C ILE A 422 21.47 -4.89 12.20
N GLY A 423 21.60 -4.72 10.88
CA GLY A 423 22.81 -4.15 10.31
C GLY A 423 22.94 -4.38 8.79
N GLU A 424 23.53 -3.42 8.08
CA GLU A 424 23.86 -3.56 6.67
C GLU A 424 25.20 -4.27 6.52
N VAL A 425 25.29 -5.24 5.62
CA VAL A 425 26.53 -5.95 5.29
C VAL A 425 27.22 -5.33 4.11
N GLY A 426 28.38 -4.72 4.34
CA GLY A 426 29.23 -4.16 3.27
C GLY A 426 30.11 -5.23 2.62
N LEU A 427 30.50 -5.02 1.35
CA LEU A 427 31.33 -5.96 0.55
C LEU A 427 32.70 -6.28 1.17
N GLY A 428 33.20 -5.44 2.07
CA GLY A 428 34.41 -5.72 2.86
C GLY A 428 34.19 -6.63 4.07
N GLY A 429 32.95 -7.03 4.36
CA GLY A 429 32.59 -7.81 5.54
C GLY A 429 32.37 -6.98 6.81
N GLN A 430 32.39 -5.64 6.70
CA GLN A 430 32.01 -4.74 7.79
C GLN A 430 30.49 -4.67 7.94
N VAL A 431 30.02 -4.46 9.17
CA VAL A 431 28.62 -4.16 9.45
C VAL A 431 28.48 -2.65 9.61
N ARG A 432 27.58 -2.05 8.81
CA ARG A 432 27.36 -0.61 8.71
C ARG A 432 26.17 -0.16 9.52
N LEU A 433 26.21 1.10 9.92
CA LEU A 433 25.12 1.78 10.61
C LEU A 433 23.84 1.80 9.77
N VAL A 434 22.69 1.72 10.45
CA VAL A 434 21.37 1.75 9.82
C VAL A 434 20.51 2.89 10.39
N SER A 435 19.54 3.33 9.63
CA SER A 435 18.59 4.35 10.06
C SER A 435 17.58 3.81 11.07
N GLN A 436 16.95 4.71 11.82
CA GLN A 436 15.81 4.41 12.70
C GLN A 436 16.08 3.33 13.76
N MET A 437 17.32 3.20 14.24
CA MET A 437 17.72 2.17 15.21
C MET A 437 16.86 2.19 16.47
N GLU A 438 16.54 3.36 16.98
CA GLU A 438 15.68 3.50 18.16
C GLU A 438 14.31 2.86 17.97
N LEU A 439 13.66 3.09 16.81
CA LEU A 439 12.35 2.48 16.52
C LEU A 439 12.44 0.96 16.46
N ARG A 440 13.50 0.44 15.83
CA ARG A 440 13.73 -1.01 15.71
C ARG A 440 13.92 -1.67 17.07
N LEU A 441 14.75 -1.07 17.92
CA LEU A 441 15.01 -1.62 19.25
C LEU A 441 13.80 -1.53 20.18
N LYS A 442 13.04 -0.43 20.10
CA LYS A 442 11.78 -0.29 20.85
C LYS A 442 10.77 -1.37 20.47
N GLU A 443 10.62 -1.66 19.18
CA GLU A 443 9.71 -2.74 18.72
C GLU A 443 10.20 -4.11 19.19
N ALA A 444 11.49 -4.39 19.07
CA ALA A 444 12.06 -5.64 19.60
C ALA A 444 11.84 -5.79 21.11
N ALA A 445 12.07 -4.74 21.89
CA ALA A 445 11.83 -4.74 23.33
C ALA A 445 10.35 -4.99 23.67
N LYS A 446 9.44 -4.31 22.99
CA LYS A 446 7.98 -4.47 23.14
C LYS A 446 7.53 -5.91 22.91
N LEU A 447 8.16 -6.60 21.95
CA LEU A 447 7.86 -8.00 21.61
C LEU A 447 8.61 -9.02 22.50
N GLY A 448 9.31 -8.55 23.53
CA GLY A 448 9.95 -9.40 24.54
C GLY A 448 11.27 -10.02 24.14
N PHE A 449 11.93 -9.54 23.08
CA PHE A 449 13.30 -9.93 22.76
C PHE A 449 14.24 -9.54 23.90
N LYS A 450 15.36 -10.25 24.03
CA LYS A 450 16.31 -10.05 25.13
C LYS A 450 17.64 -9.51 24.66
N LYS A 451 18.03 -9.80 23.40
CA LYS A 451 19.33 -9.42 22.85
C LYS A 451 19.15 -8.74 21.49
N ALA A 452 20.03 -7.80 21.21
CA ALA A 452 20.12 -7.16 19.90
C ALA A 452 21.59 -7.07 19.45
N ILE A 453 21.92 -7.68 18.33
CA ILE A 453 23.24 -7.56 17.69
C ILE A 453 23.15 -6.41 16.68
N VAL A 454 23.94 -5.36 16.91
CA VAL A 454 23.84 -4.08 16.18
C VAL A 454 25.22 -3.56 15.74
N PRO A 455 25.30 -2.66 14.75
CA PRO A 455 26.55 -2.06 14.34
C PRO A 455 27.21 -1.26 15.46
N LYS A 456 28.52 -1.40 15.62
CA LYS A 456 29.32 -0.58 16.55
C LYS A 456 29.28 0.90 16.13
N GLY A 457 29.10 1.79 17.10
CA GLY A 457 29.02 3.23 16.87
C GLY A 457 27.62 3.74 16.51
N GLN A 458 26.61 2.87 16.57
CA GLN A 458 25.21 3.26 16.43
C GLN A 458 24.79 4.08 17.67
N SER A 459 24.05 5.16 17.45
CA SER A 459 23.36 5.86 18.54
C SER A 459 22.24 4.94 19.09
N LEU A 460 22.26 4.70 20.36
CA LEU A 460 21.35 3.78 21.04
C LEU A 460 20.53 4.57 22.08
N PRO A 461 19.26 4.26 22.26
CA PRO A 461 18.46 4.80 23.33
C PRO A 461 18.84 4.16 24.67
N ASP A 462 18.62 4.93 25.74
CA ASP A 462 18.86 4.43 27.09
C ASP A 462 17.72 3.47 27.54
N ASP A 463 18.07 2.46 28.30
CA ASP A 463 17.20 1.56 29.06
C ASP A 463 16.01 0.92 28.30
N LEU A 464 16.32 0.11 27.31
CA LEU A 464 15.33 -0.69 26.57
C LEU A 464 15.07 -2.08 27.18
N GLY A 465 15.77 -2.48 28.19
CA GLY A 465 15.71 -3.85 28.74
C GLY A 465 16.26 -4.91 27.78
N LEU A 466 17.08 -4.51 26.79
CA LEU A 466 17.76 -5.35 25.83
C LEU A 466 19.26 -5.38 26.09
N GLU A 467 19.86 -6.57 26.06
CA GLU A 467 21.31 -6.72 25.98
C GLU A 467 21.77 -6.33 24.57
N ILE A 468 22.52 -5.23 24.45
CA ILE A 468 23.02 -4.74 23.16
C ILE A 468 24.43 -5.26 22.93
N ILE A 469 24.64 -5.95 21.80
CA ILE A 469 25.94 -6.48 21.39
C ILE A 469 26.45 -5.71 20.18
N PRO A 470 27.32 -4.72 20.35
CA PRO A 470 27.84 -3.93 19.24
C PRO A 470 28.95 -4.72 18.50
N ILE A 471 28.82 -4.83 17.17
CA ILE A 471 29.74 -5.57 16.32
C ILE A 471 30.26 -4.70 15.16
N SER A 472 31.46 -5.01 14.66
CA SER A 472 32.08 -4.27 13.55
C SER A 472 32.11 -5.07 12.25
N LYS A 473 32.17 -6.39 12.33
CA LYS A 473 32.29 -7.29 11.18
C LYS A 473 31.27 -8.41 11.25
N VAL A 474 30.91 -8.98 10.12
CA VAL A 474 29.99 -10.12 10.02
C VAL A 474 30.52 -11.33 10.82
N ILE A 475 31.85 -11.55 10.85
CA ILE A 475 32.45 -12.64 11.63
C ILE A 475 32.19 -12.48 13.13
N ASP A 476 32.22 -11.26 13.65
CA ASP A 476 31.93 -10.98 15.07
C ASP A 476 30.47 -11.29 15.40
N ALA A 477 29.57 -10.96 14.46
CA ALA A 477 28.14 -11.27 14.59
C ALA A 477 27.87 -12.79 14.59
N ILE A 478 28.58 -13.54 13.74
CA ILE A 478 28.49 -15.00 13.69
C ILE A 478 28.90 -15.61 15.01
N ILE A 479 29.98 -15.15 15.62
CA ILE A 479 30.48 -15.63 16.93
C ILE A 479 29.47 -15.30 18.04
N ALA A 480 28.86 -14.10 17.99
CA ALA A 480 27.91 -13.65 18.98
C ALA A 480 26.53 -14.33 18.86
N ALA A 481 26.09 -14.64 17.64
CA ALA A 481 24.75 -15.17 17.38
C ALA A 481 24.68 -16.71 17.39
N ILE A 482 25.76 -17.39 16.97
CA ILE A 482 25.77 -18.85 16.77
C ILE A 482 26.66 -19.51 17.84
N PRO A 483 26.09 -20.29 18.77
CA PRO A 483 26.85 -21.00 19.78
C PRO A 483 27.88 -21.96 19.17
N THR A 484 29.04 -22.08 19.81
CA THR A 484 30.13 -23.00 19.41
C THR A 484 29.86 -24.46 19.77
N GLU A 485 29.03 -24.70 20.80
CA GLU A 485 28.68 -26.04 21.26
C GLU A 485 27.41 -26.57 20.56
N ARG A 486 27.33 -27.90 20.35
CA ARG A 486 26.10 -28.50 19.82
C ARG A 486 24.98 -28.32 20.84
N SER A 487 23.88 -27.70 20.44
CA SER A 487 22.67 -27.56 21.25
C SER A 487 22.03 -28.95 21.47
N GLY A 488 22.62 -29.76 22.37
CA GLY A 488 22.08 -31.04 22.80
C GLY A 488 21.60 -31.03 24.25
N ASP A 489 21.77 -29.92 24.97
CA ASP A 489 21.41 -29.78 26.37
C ASP A 489 20.62 -28.49 26.65
N PHE A 490 19.53 -28.26 25.93
CA PHE A 490 18.45 -27.42 26.44
C PHE A 490 17.52 -28.32 27.25
N SER A 491 17.86 -28.60 28.49
CA SER A 491 16.92 -29.08 29.51
C SER A 491 15.89 -27.95 29.71
N LEU A 492 14.64 -28.25 29.42
CA LEU A 492 13.51 -27.41 29.82
C LEU A 492 13.57 -27.20 31.34
N PRO A 493 13.23 -26.01 31.87
CA PRO A 493 13.05 -25.83 33.29
C PRO A 493 11.99 -26.84 33.76
N GLU A 494 12.33 -27.68 34.77
CA GLU A 494 11.35 -28.51 35.44
C GLU A 494 10.23 -27.61 35.98
N GLU A 495 9.00 -27.89 35.60
CA GLU A 495 7.81 -27.29 36.23
C GLU A 495 7.83 -27.75 37.71
N ASP A 496 8.11 -26.80 38.59
CA ASP A 496 7.87 -26.97 40.01
C ASP A 496 6.37 -27.18 40.25
N ASN A 497 6.02 -28.36 40.77
CA ASN A 497 4.69 -28.77 41.23
C ASN A 497 4.13 -27.87 42.34
#